data_6cb2fab715e11dfa743c56a24333bd2f
#
_entry.id   6cb2fab715e11dfa743c56a24333bd2f
#
_cell.length_a   1.000
_cell.length_b   1.000
_cell.length_c   1.000
_cell.angle_alpha   90.00
_cell.angle_beta   90.00
_cell.angle_gamma   90.00
#
_symmetry.space_group_name_H-M   'P 1'
#
loop_
_entity.id
_entity.type
_entity.pdbx_description
1 polymer ?
#
loop_
_entity_poly.entity_id
_entity_poly.type
_entity_poly.pdbx_seq_one_letter_code
_entity_poly.pdbx_strand_id
1 'polypeptide(L)'
;DLEFVDDRRRPLLAEIGGLMRARTFNVLILLVIVSVGAATYIVSRSVEDPRFTKIGQPVFPGLIDQVNNITELNIVSSKGSITVRRTDKSWRVVESRDHPADPKEVFKAIVGIAELKYFEPKTERKEKLARLRLDDPTKPGSRSKRVILKIGDRVVADVVVGREKLFLPGLTVGGVYFRLPQGSES
;
A
#
# COMPACT_ATOMS: atom_id res chain seq x y z
N ASP A 1 69.99 -46.07 -7.44
CA ASP A 1 69.84 -44.95 -6.50
C ASP A 1 68.43 -44.50 -6.43
N LEU A 2 67.91 -44.73 -5.33
CA LEU A 2 66.68 -44.65 -4.65
C LEU A 2 65.73 -43.60 -5.17
N GLU A 3 64.69 -44.03 -5.86
CA GLU A 3 63.49 -43.34 -6.14
C GLU A 3 62.45 -43.61 -4.99
N PHE A 4 62.34 -42.67 -4.03
CA PHE A 4 61.35 -42.67 -2.97
C PHE A 4 60.18 -41.83 -3.43
N VAL A 5 59.23 -42.48 -4.09
CA VAL A 5 57.95 -41.86 -4.43
C VAL A 5 57.07 -41.85 -3.19
N ASP A 6 56.84 -40.66 -2.61
CA ASP A 6 55.93 -40.42 -1.53
C ASP A 6 54.45 -40.55 -2.00
N ASP A 7 53.91 -41.74 -1.86
CA ASP A 7 52.53 -42.13 -2.13
C ASP A 7 51.58 -41.77 -0.94
N ARG A 8 51.68 -40.54 -0.41
CA ARG A 8 50.78 -40.11 0.70
C ARG A 8 49.80 -39.02 0.36
N ARG A 9 49.48 -38.81 -0.89
CA ARG A 9 48.50 -37.74 -1.22
C ARG A 9 47.24 -38.20 -1.95
N ARG A 10 46.74 -39.37 -1.68
CA ARG A 10 45.43 -39.78 -2.10
C ARG A 10 44.85 -40.72 -1.04
N PRO A 11 44.06 -40.29 -0.13
CA PRO A 11 42.61 -40.44 -0.27
C PRO A 11 41.77 -39.53 0.66
N LEU A 12 41.65 -38.27 0.43
CA LEU A 12 40.74 -37.45 1.24
C LEU A 12 39.42 -37.11 0.51
N LEU A 13 39.35 -37.38 -0.78
CA LEU A 13 38.14 -37.10 -1.55
C LEU A 13 37.23 -38.32 -1.80
N ALA A 14 37.76 -39.54 -1.54
CA ALA A 14 37.01 -40.76 -1.74
C ALA A 14 36.14 -41.16 -0.51
N GLU A 15 36.39 -40.58 0.66
CA GLU A 15 35.69 -40.97 1.89
C GLU A 15 34.40 -40.23 2.15
N ILE A 16 34.14 -39.13 1.44
CA ILE A 16 32.89 -38.35 1.61
C ILE A 16 31.71 -39.03 0.86
N GLY A 17 31.99 -39.88 -0.12
CA GLY A 17 30.96 -40.56 -0.92
C GLY A 17 30.33 -41.80 -0.28
N GLY A 18 30.94 -42.36 0.77
CA GLY A 18 30.56 -43.68 1.30
C GLY A 18 29.59 -43.72 2.49
N LEU A 19 29.29 -42.57 3.10
CA LEU A 19 28.56 -42.53 4.36
C LEU A 19 27.05 -42.21 4.24
N MET A 20 26.57 -41.84 3.09
CA MET A 20 25.13 -41.66 2.90
C MET A 20 24.52 -42.97 2.42
N ARG A 21 23.88 -43.74 3.32
CA ARG A 21 23.02 -44.84 2.93
C ARG A 21 22.01 -44.32 1.90
N ALA A 22 21.82 -45.05 0.80
CA ALA A 22 20.88 -44.68 -0.27
C ALA A 22 19.48 -44.27 0.26
N ARG A 23 19.07 -44.81 1.39
CA ARG A 23 17.85 -44.41 2.10
C ARG A 23 17.89 -42.97 2.60
N THR A 24 19.02 -42.49 3.17
CA THR A 24 19.17 -41.11 3.69
C THR A 24 19.19 -40.12 2.54
N PHE A 25 19.84 -40.46 1.41
CA PHE A 25 19.85 -39.62 0.22
C PHE A 25 18.45 -39.46 -0.38
N ASN A 26 17.69 -40.56 -0.51
CA ASN A 26 16.33 -40.51 -1.01
C ASN A 26 15.38 -39.71 -0.07
N VAL A 27 15.56 -39.79 1.25
CA VAL A 27 14.80 -39.00 2.23
C VAL A 27 15.11 -37.52 2.07
N LEU A 28 16.38 -37.14 1.87
CA LEU A 28 16.78 -35.74 1.64
C LEU A 28 16.19 -35.19 0.34
N ILE A 29 16.22 -35.97 -0.75
CA ILE A 29 15.59 -35.58 -2.02
C ILE A 29 14.09 -35.38 -1.84
N LEU A 30 13.42 -36.30 -1.17
CA LEU A 30 11.99 -36.18 -0.90
C LEU A 30 11.68 -34.92 -0.09
N LEU A 31 12.49 -34.62 0.93
CA LEU A 31 12.32 -33.44 1.77
C LEU A 31 12.52 -32.14 0.98
N VAL A 32 13.47 -32.10 0.06
CA VAL A 32 13.66 -30.95 -0.85
C VAL A 32 12.47 -30.79 -1.78
N ILE A 33 11.96 -31.87 -2.38
CA ILE A 33 10.78 -31.82 -3.26
C ILE A 33 9.55 -31.31 -2.51
N VAL A 34 9.30 -31.81 -1.30
CA VAL A 34 8.19 -31.39 -0.45
C VAL A 34 8.35 -29.91 -0.06
N SER A 35 9.57 -29.48 0.28
CA SER A 35 9.88 -28.11 0.65
C SER A 35 9.64 -27.13 -0.50
N VAL A 36 10.11 -27.49 -1.71
CA VAL A 36 9.89 -26.69 -2.93
C VAL A 36 8.40 -26.68 -3.30
N GLY A 37 7.73 -27.82 -3.21
CA GLY A 37 6.28 -27.90 -3.45
C GLY A 37 5.46 -27.05 -2.47
N ALA A 38 5.80 -27.07 -1.19
CA ALA A 38 5.16 -26.24 -0.18
C ALA A 38 5.43 -24.75 -0.42
N ALA A 39 6.66 -24.39 -0.77
CA ALA A 39 7.01 -23.01 -1.08
C ALA A 39 6.24 -22.48 -2.31
N THR A 40 6.18 -23.27 -3.38
CA THR A 40 5.42 -22.93 -4.59
C THR A 40 3.93 -22.78 -4.30
N TYR A 41 3.36 -23.67 -3.49
CA TYR A 41 1.96 -23.61 -3.10
C TYR A 41 1.64 -22.37 -2.27
N ILE A 42 2.51 -21.99 -1.32
CA ILE A 42 2.34 -20.78 -0.51
C ILE A 42 2.44 -19.52 -1.38
N VAL A 43 3.43 -19.47 -2.27
CA VAL A 43 3.63 -18.33 -3.20
C VAL A 43 2.44 -18.19 -4.13
N SER A 44 1.94 -19.30 -4.72
CA SER A 44 0.77 -19.26 -5.62
C SER A 44 -0.46 -18.68 -4.93
N ARG A 45 -0.72 -19.07 -3.69
CA ARG A 45 -1.85 -18.53 -2.92
C ARG A 45 -1.65 -17.06 -2.53
N SER A 46 -0.42 -16.61 -2.34
CA SER A 46 -0.13 -15.22 -2.01
C SER A 46 -0.30 -14.28 -3.22
N VAL A 47 -0.05 -14.79 -4.43
CA VAL A 47 -0.23 -14.03 -5.68
C VAL A 47 -1.71 -13.87 -6.05
N GLU A 48 -2.57 -14.80 -5.64
CA GLU A 48 -4.02 -14.74 -5.86
C GLU A 48 -4.78 -13.88 -4.84
N ASP A 49 -4.10 -13.30 -3.83
CA ASP A 49 -4.75 -12.37 -2.91
C ASP A 49 -5.15 -11.09 -3.66
N PRO A 50 -6.47 -10.77 -3.77
CA PRO A 50 -6.96 -9.61 -4.52
C PRO A 50 -6.34 -8.29 -4.06
N ARG A 51 -5.76 -8.26 -2.86
CA ARG A 51 -5.08 -7.09 -2.31
C ARG A 51 -3.77 -6.76 -3.01
N PHE A 52 -3.07 -7.76 -3.56
CA PHE A 52 -1.82 -7.55 -4.31
C PHE A 52 -2.04 -7.26 -5.79
N THR A 53 -3.18 -7.65 -6.34
CA THR A 53 -3.54 -7.38 -7.75
C THR A 53 -3.78 -5.90 -8.05
N LYS A 54 -4.09 -5.10 -7.03
CA LYS A 54 -4.34 -3.66 -7.17
C LYS A 54 -3.08 -2.79 -7.08
N ILE A 55 -1.90 -3.36 -6.79
CA ILE A 55 -0.66 -2.56 -6.64
C ILE A 55 -0.34 -1.82 -7.94
N GLY A 56 -0.06 -0.51 -7.82
CA GLY A 56 0.20 0.37 -8.95
C GLY A 56 -1.03 0.94 -9.62
N GLN A 57 -2.22 0.38 -9.37
CA GLN A 57 -3.46 0.89 -9.93
C GLN A 57 -3.91 2.16 -9.19
N PRO A 58 -4.57 3.11 -9.88
CA PRO A 58 -5.18 4.27 -9.25
C PRO A 58 -6.30 3.84 -8.31
N VAL A 59 -6.42 4.53 -7.16
CA VAL A 59 -7.50 4.30 -6.18
C VAL A 59 -8.84 4.76 -6.75
N PHE A 60 -8.82 5.86 -7.52
CA PHE A 60 -9.98 6.43 -8.21
C PHE A 60 -9.72 6.50 -9.72
N PRO A 61 -10.04 5.43 -10.48
CA PRO A 61 -9.81 5.40 -11.93
C PRO A 61 -10.52 6.54 -12.65
N GLY A 62 -9.82 7.24 -13.55
CA GLY A 62 -10.38 8.34 -14.35
C GLY A 62 -10.61 9.65 -13.58
N LEU A 63 -10.31 9.72 -12.29
CA LEU A 63 -10.48 10.95 -11.51
C LEU A 63 -9.49 12.04 -11.94
N ILE A 64 -8.28 11.66 -12.35
CA ILE A 64 -7.26 12.61 -12.81
C ILE A 64 -7.73 13.43 -14.03
N ASP A 65 -8.50 12.83 -14.91
CA ASP A 65 -9.05 13.50 -16.09
C ASP A 65 -10.22 14.46 -15.74
N GLN A 66 -10.79 14.28 -14.55
CA GLN A 66 -11.94 15.03 -14.05
C GLN A 66 -11.59 16.08 -12.98
N VAL A 67 -10.32 16.28 -12.65
CA VAL A 67 -9.90 17.21 -11.58
C VAL A 67 -10.41 18.64 -11.80
N ASN A 68 -10.50 19.08 -13.04
CA ASN A 68 -11.01 20.39 -13.41
C ASN A 68 -12.53 20.53 -13.28
N ASN A 69 -13.26 19.42 -13.17
CA ASN A 69 -14.72 19.38 -13.05
C ASN A 69 -15.17 19.32 -11.59
N ILE A 70 -14.23 19.14 -10.63
CA ILE A 70 -14.55 19.10 -9.21
C ILE A 70 -15.15 20.44 -8.79
N THR A 71 -16.29 20.35 -8.12
CA THR A 71 -17.05 21.52 -7.64
C THR A 71 -17.02 21.66 -6.13
N GLU A 72 -16.75 20.58 -5.40
CA GLU A 72 -16.73 20.61 -3.94
C GLU A 72 -15.65 19.67 -3.38
N LEU A 73 -14.94 20.17 -2.38
CA LEU A 73 -14.00 19.42 -1.55
C LEU A 73 -14.47 19.53 -0.10
N ASN A 74 -14.81 18.40 0.52
CA ASN A 74 -15.20 18.35 1.92
C ASN A 74 -14.15 17.59 2.72
N ILE A 75 -13.71 18.13 3.85
CA ILE A 75 -12.72 17.55 4.76
C ILE A 75 -13.36 17.41 6.13
N VAL A 76 -13.57 16.17 6.57
CA VAL A 76 -14.10 15.84 7.90
C VAL A 76 -12.96 15.43 8.82
N SER A 77 -12.92 16.01 10.00
CA SER A 77 -11.95 15.71 11.06
C SER A 77 -12.62 15.73 12.44
N SER A 78 -11.87 15.35 13.48
CA SER A 78 -12.35 15.43 14.88
C SER A 78 -12.62 16.85 15.37
N LYS A 79 -12.18 17.87 14.62
CA LYS A 79 -12.42 19.29 14.91
C LYS A 79 -13.66 19.84 14.17
N GLY A 80 -14.31 19.04 13.33
CA GLY A 80 -15.43 19.45 12.51
C GLY A 80 -15.21 19.17 11.03
N SER A 81 -16.11 19.68 10.21
CA SER A 81 -16.07 19.60 8.74
C SER A 81 -15.74 20.95 8.14
N ILE A 82 -14.98 20.92 7.06
CA ILE A 82 -14.66 22.10 6.23
C ILE A 82 -15.06 21.76 4.81
N THR A 83 -15.95 22.57 4.24
CA THR A 83 -16.41 22.44 2.86
C THR A 83 -15.89 23.58 2.03
N VAL A 84 -15.12 23.26 1.00
CA VAL A 84 -14.63 24.21 0.02
C VAL A 84 -15.39 24.03 -1.27
N ARG A 85 -16.14 25.05 -1.68
CA ARG A 85 -16.98 25.00 -2.88
C ARG A 85 -16.45 25.92 -3.96
N ARG A 86 -16.52 25.44 -5.18
CA ARG A 86 -16.17 26.24 -6.36
C ARG A 86 -17.33 27.16 -6.72
N THR A 87 -17.02 28.43 -6.88
CA THR A 87 -17.91 29.42 -7.49
C THR A 87 -17.37 29.78 -8.88
N ASP A 88 -18.12 30.54 -9.66
CA ASP A 88 -17.70 30.94 -11.03
C ASP A 88 -16.32 31.61 -11.08
N LYS A 89 -15.90 32.25 -10.01
CA LYS A 89 -14.67 33.07 -9.96
C LYS A 89 -13.59 32.57 -8.99
N SER A 90 -13.93 31.71 -8.02
CA SER A 90 -12.98 31.33 -6.95
C SER A 90 -13.44 30.09 -6.17
N TRP A 91 -12.56 29.60 -5.31
CA TRP A 91 -12.89 28.62 -4.28
C TRP A 91 -13.22 29.33 -2.97
N ARG A 92 -14.25 28.88 -2.26
CA ARG A 92 -14.72 29.49 -1.01
C ARG A 92 -14.98 28.45 0.08
N VAL A 93 -14.62 28.81 1.32
CA VAL A 93 -14.88 28.00 2.52
C VAL A 93 -16.26 28.35 3.05
N VAL A 94 -17.20 27.40 2.96
CA VAL A 94 -18.61 27.59 3.29
C VAL A 94 -18.80 27.95 4.77
N GLU A 95 -18.13 27.23 5.68
CA GLU A 95 -18.25 27.41 7.14
C GLU A 95 -17.65 28.75 7.64
N SER A 96 -16.81 29.38 6.84
CA SER A 96 -16.17 30.66 7.17
C SER A 96 -16.80 31.84 6.46
N ARG A 97 -18.13 31.87 6.32
CA ARG A 97 -18.87 32.94 5.63
C ARG A 97 -18.35 33.19 4.21
N ASP A 98 -18.12 32.12 3.47
CA ASP A 98 -17.60 32.16 2.11
C ASP A 98 -16.23 32.85 1.98
N HIS A 99 -15.38 32.69 3.00
CA HIS A 99 -14.00 33.18 2.92
C HIS A 99 -13.27 32.57 1.71
N PRO A 100 -12.51 33.36 0.93
CA PRO A 100 -11.80 32.83 -0.23
C PRO A 100 -10.74 31.79 0.22
N ALA A 101 -10.75 30.64 -0.44
CA ALA A 101 -9.71 29.62 -0.29
C ALA A 101 -8.61 29.84 -1.35
N ASP A 102 -7.36 29.49 -1.01
CA ASP A 102 -6.27 29.54 -1.99
C ASP A 102 -6.50 28.47 -3.08
N PRO A 103 -6.71 28.86 -4.34
CA PRO A 103 -6.96 27.93 -5.42
C PRO A 103 -5.83 26.92 -5.63
N LYS A 104 -4.57 27.30 -5.34
CA LYS A 104 -3.40 26.44 -5.49
C LYS A 104 -3.42 25.30 -4.47
N GLU A 105 -3.73 25.59 -3.21
CA GLU A 105 -3.82 24.59 -2.16
C GLU A 105 -5.01 23.66 -2.37
N VAL A 106 -6.16 24.18 -2.81
CA VAL A 106 -7.33 23.38 -3.16
C VAL A 106 -7.01 22.43 -4.32
N PHE A 107 -6.40 22.95 -5.39
CA PHE A 107 -6.03 22.16 -6.55
C PHE A 107 -5.01 21.08 -6.20
N LYS A 108 -4.01 21.40 -5.41
CA LYS A 108 -3.00 20.46 -4.91
C LYS A 108 -3.64 19.31 -4.10
N ALA A 109 -4.62 19.63 -3.25
CA ALA A 109 -5.35 18.61 -2.50
C ALA A 109 -6.16 17.70 -3.41
N ILE A 110 -6.87 18.24 -4.40
CA ILE A 110 -7.66 17.48 -5.38
C ILE A 110 -6.76 16.55 -6.20
N VAL A 111 -5.66 17.09 -6.76
CA VAL A 111 -4.71 16.30 -7.55
C VAL A 111 -4.07 15.21 -6.68
N GLY A 112 -3.68 15.53 -5.44
CA GLY A 112 -3.12 14.55 -4.52
C GLY A 112 -4.05 13.36 -4.23
N ILE A 113 -5.37 13.57 -4.22
CA ILE A 113 -6.36 12.48 -4.11
C ILE A 113 -6.51 11.73 -5.44
N ALA A 114 -6.51 12.45 -6.57
CA ALA A 114 -6.66 11.86 -7.89
C ALA A 114 -5.47 10.96 -8.30
N GLU A 115 -4.28 11.31 -7.83
CA GLU A 115 -3.04 10.55 -8.09
C GLU A 115 -2.79 9.40 -7.09
N LEU A 116 -3.67 9.18 -6.12
CA LEU A 116 -3.51 8.07 -5.18
C LEU A 116 -3.47 6.72 -5.91
N LYS A 117 -2.43 5.95 -5.60
CA LYS A 117 -2.25 4.58 -6.12
C LYS A 117 -2.08 3.60 -4.97
N TYR A 118 -2.54 2.38 -5.18
CA TYR A 118 -2.25 1.29 -4.27
C TYR A 118 -0.77 0.93 -4.35
N PHE A 119 -0.06 0.99 -3.23
CA PHE A 119 1.35 0.65 -3.16
C PHE A 119 1.60 -0.63 -2.37
N GLU A 120 1.05 -0.71 -1.17
CA GLU A 120 1.26 -1.83 -0.26
C GLU A 120 0.04 -2.01 0.63
N PRO A 121 -0.60 -3.21 0.63
CA PRO A 121 -1.65 -3.49 1.58
C PRO A 121 -1.07 -3.55 3.00
N LYS A 122 -1.74 -2.92 3.96
CA LYS A 122 -1.30 -2.97 5.37
C LYS A 122 -2.28 -3.79 6.20
N THR A 123 -3.03 -3.18 7.06
CA THR A 123 -3.87 -3.87 8.02
C THR A 123 -5.30 -3.35 8.00
N GLU A 124 -6.25 -4.27 8.08
CA GLU A 124 -7.67 -3.96 8.27
C GLU A 124 -8.10 -4.06 9.74
N ARG A 125 -7.16 -4.47 10.64
CA ARG A 125 -7.47 -4.63 12.06
C ARG A 125 -7.75 -3.27 12.69
N LYS A 126 -8.96 -3.10 13.23
CA LYS A 126 -9.45 -1.84 13.82
C LYS A 126 -8.51 -1.27 14.88
N GLU A 127 -7.89 -2.14 15.70
CA GLU A 127 -6.97 -1.73 16.77
C GLU A 127 -5.67 -1.08 16.23
N LYS A 128 -5.29 -1.39 15.00
CA LYS A 128 -4.08 -0.85 14.36
C LYS A 128 -4.33 0.41 13.54
N LEU A 129 -5.59 0.69 13.19
CA LEU A 129 -5.94 1.86 12.38
C LEU A 129 -5.55 3.18 13.04
N ALA A 130 -5.71 3.30 14.35
CA ALA A 130 -5.33 4.50 15.10
C ALA A 130 -3.82 4.83 14.97
N ARG A 131 -2.95 3.81 14.92
CA ARG A 131 -1.49 4.00 14.71
C ARG A 131 -1.15 4.57 13.34
N LEU A 132 -1.97 4.24 12.34
CA LEU A 132 -1.85 4.73 10.97
C LEU A 132 -2.64 6.03 10.76
N ARG A 133 -3.34 6.53 11.79
CA ARG A 133 -4.29 7.66 11.73
C ARG A 133 -5.39 7.41 10.70
N LEU A 134 -5.94 6.19 10.70
CA LEU A 134 -7.01 5.73 9.81
C LEU A 134 -8.27 5.33 10.59
N ASP A 135 -8.31 5.67 11.86
CA ASP A 135 -9.48 5.53 12.73
C ASP A 135 -10.65 6.42 12.24
N ASP A 136 -11.77 6.40 12.94
CA ASP A 136 -12.91 7.23 12.60
C ASP A 136 -12.54 8.72 12.75
N PRO A 137 -12.62 9.53 11.67
CA PRO A 137 -12.23 10.94 11.72
C PRO A 137 -13.13 11.79 12.63
N THR A 138 -14.34 11.32 12.96
CA THR A 138 -15.28 12.06 13.82
C THR A 138 -15.03 11.85 15.31
N LYS A 139 -14.24 10.83 15.68
CA LYS A 139 -13.92 10.54 17.08
C LYS A 139 -13.08 11.64 17.70
N PRO A 140 -13.39 12.06 18.95
CA PRO A 140 -12.55 12.97 19.69
C PRO A 140 -11.09 12.47 19.76
N GLY A 141 -10.13 13.35 19.43
CA GLY A 141 -8.70 13.03 19.44
C GLY A 141 -8.19 12.24 18.22
N SER A 142 -9.07 11.86 17.29
CA SER A 142 -8.63 11.28 16.01
C SER A 142 -7.78 12.27 15.23
N ARG A 143 -6.75 11.74 14.56
CA ARG A 143 -5.88 12.50 13.66
C ARG A 143 -6.10 12.12 12.20
N SER A 144 -7.07 11.27 11.92
CA SER A 144 -7.48 10.94 10.56
C SER A 144 -8.28 12.08 9.94
N LYS A 145 -8.30 12.13 8.61
CA LYS A 145 -9.13 13.08 7.86
C LYS A 145 -9.86 12.31 6.77
N ARG A 146 -11.16 12.50 6.65
CA ARG A 146 -11.94 11.99 5.51
C ARG A 146 -12.04 13.09 4.49
N VAL A 147 -11.68 12.80 3.25
CA VAL A 147 -11.72 13.73 2.13
C VAL A 147 -12.75 13.21 1.15
N ILE A 148 -13.71 14.06 0.80
CA ILE A 148 -14.79 13.76 -0.14
C ILE A 148 -14.72 14.79 -1.27
N LEU A 149 -14.64 14.31 -2.52
CA LEU A 149 -14.68 15.14 -3.72
C LEU A 149 -16.00 14.94 -4.44
N LYS A 150 -16.59 16.04 -4.92
CA LYS A 150 -17.82 15.98 -5.69
C LYS A 150 -17.77 16.77 -6.99
N ILE A 151 -18.57 16.31 -7.95
CA ILE A 151 -18.93 17.01 -9.18
C ILE A 151 -20.44 17.21 -9.15
N GLY A 152 -20.92 18.44 -8.88
CA GLY A 152 -22.30 18.66 -8.51
C GLY A 152 -22.68 17.88 -7.24
N ASP A 153 -23.72 17.07 -7.32
CA ASP A 153 -24.17 16.23 -6.21
C ASP A 153 -23.50 14.85 -6.17
N ARG A 154 -22.75 14.49 -7.23
CA ARG A 154 -22.13 13.16 -7.33
C ARG A 154 -20.80 13.12 -6.58
N VAL A 155 -20.69 12.19 -5.65
CA VAL A 155 -19.40 11.86 -5.01
C VAL A 155 -18.53 11.09 -6.02
N VAL A 156 -17.33 11.60 -6.29
CA VAL A 156 -16.36 10.99 -7.22
C VAL A 156 -15.13 10.43 -6.49
N ALA A 157 -14.89 10.85 -5.26
CA ALA A 157 -13.90 10.24 -4.39
C ALA A 157 -14.33 10.39 -2.93
N ASP A 158 -14.09 9.36 -2.12
CA ASP A 158 -14.31 9.33 -0.68
C ASP A 158 -13.22 8.48 -0.04
N VAL A 159 -12.36 9.09 0.74
CA VAL A 159 -11.18 8.43 1.29
C VAL A 159 -10.83 8.97 2.67
N VAL A 160 -10.46 8.07 3.58
CA VAL A 160 -9.85 8.46 4.85
C VAL A 160 -8.34 8.45 4.69
N VAL A 161 -7.74 9.60 4.90
CA VAL A 161 -6.30 9.84 4.79
C VAL A 161 -5.70 9.88 6.19
N GLY A 162 -4.61 9.16 6.36
CA GLY A 162 -3.95 9.02 7.64
C GLY A 162 -2.54 9.60 7.66
N ARG A 163 -1.63 8.82 8.23
CA ARG A 163 -0.24 9.23 8.42
C ARG A 163 0.53 9.23 7.10
N GLU A 164 1.34 10.26 6.90
CA GLU A 164 2.30 10.33 5.80
C GLU A 164 3.51 9.41 6.07
N LYS A 165 4.06 8.86 5.00
CA LYS A 165 5.31 8.13 4.96
C LYS A 165 6.26 8.88 4.02
N LEU A 166 7.33 9.44 4.57
CA LEU A 166 8.25 10.33 3.83
C LEU A 166 8.90 9.64 2.64
N PHE A 167 9.22 8.33 2.78
CA PHE A 167 9.86 7.57 1.71
C PHE A 167 9.16 6.23 1.53
N LEU A 168 8.86 5.90 0.30
CA LEU A 168 8.42 4.56 -0.10
C LEU A 168 9.65 3.75 -0.57
N PRO A 169 9.76 2.45 -0.22
CA PRO A 169 10.85 1.61 -0.69
C PRO A 169 10.94 1.61 -2.22
N GLY A 170 12.12 1.95 -2.75
CA GLY A 170 12.36 1.99 -4.20
C GLY A 170 11.82 3.24 -4.93
N LEU A 171 11.25 4.22 -4.22
CA LEU A 171 10.77 5.46 -4.79
C LEU A 171 11.38 6.68 -4.10
N THR A 172 11.57 7.76 -4.85
CA THR A 172 12.04 9.06 -4.33
C THR A 172 10.90 9.91 -3.77
N VAL A 173 9.67 9.43 -3.87
CA VAL A 173 8.45 10.13 -3.43
C VAL A 173 7.91 9.54 -2.13
N GLY A 174 7.27 10.37 -1.35
CA GLY A 174 6.53 9.96 -0.16
C GLY A 174 5.21 9.30 -0.49
N GLY A 175 4.56 8.73 0.51
CA GLY A 175 3.24 8.15 0.41
C GLY A 175 2.37 8.52 1.60
N VAL A 176 1.12 8.11 1.55
CA VAL A 176 0.17 8.30 2.64
C VAL A 176 -0.59 7.01 2.89
N TYR A 177 -0.85 6.71 4.16
CA TYR A 177 -1.77 5.64 4.49
C TYR A 177 -3.20 6.10 4.24
N PHE A 178 -3.99 5.28 3.58
CA PHE A 178 -5.39 5.59 3.33
C PHE A 178 -6.27 4.34 3.52
N ARG A 179 -7.55 4.55 3.70
CA ARG A 179 -8.59 3.53 3.58
C ARG A 179 -9.83 4.10 2.92
N LEU A 180 -10.54 3.27 2.20
CA LEU A 180 -11.85 3.60 1.69
C LEU A 180 -12.88 3.40 2.81
N PRO A 181 -13.88 4.28 2.98
CA PRO A 181 -15.01 4.04 3.86
C PRO A 181 -15.78 2.78 3.43
N GLN A 182 -16.37 2.08 4.40
CA GLN A 182 -17.22 0.92 4.09
C GLN A 182 -18.41 1.37 3.23
N GLY A 183 -18.60 0.73 2.09
CA GLY A 183 -19.71 1.03 1.15
C GLY A 183 -19.35 1.98 0.00
N SER A 184 -18.08 2.35 -0.19
CA SER A 184 -17.63 3.18 -1.32
C SER A 184 -17.09 2.36 -2.52
N GLU A 185 -17.33 1.05 -2.53
CA GLU A 185 -17.06 0.21 -3.71
C GLU A 185 -18.24 0.31 -4.66
N SER A 186 -18.10 1.12 -5.69
CA SER A 186 -18.98 1.12 -6.87
C SER A 186 -18.14 1.14 -8.14
#